data_7ccaceb9cd26fd2d20796faa2c262c9a
#
_entry.id   7ccaceb9cd26fd2d20796faa2c262c9a
#
_cell.length_a   1.000
_cell.length_b   1.000
_cell.length_c   1.000
_cell.angle_alpha   90.00
_cell.angle_beta   90.00
_cell.angle_gamma   90.00
#
_symmetry.space_group_name_H-M   'P 1'
#
loop_
_entity.id
_entity.type
_entity.pdbx_description
1 polymer ?
#
loop_
_entity_poly.entity_id
_entity_poly.type
_entity_poly.pdbx_seq_one_letter_code
_entity_poly.pdbx_strand_id
1 'polypeptide(L)'
;MKILKYIITIFILFSSSVFANGDPDTFLKDSVKEISTFISENKESLDSDENFLRSKVDELVIPKLDIELMSKIVLGKKNWTSMSIPERKEFQLAFRGLMVRTYMKSLTSFDGEKIEFLPYKKGKRNDVARVKSVYLLKEGELHVNYSLKMNQSGGWKVYDINIDGISLLRNYRSDFKSHIEREGIRSLINELQSN
;
A
#
# COMPACT_ATOMS: atom_id res chain seq x y z
N MET A 1 -49.26 41.97 29.88
CA MET A 1 -47.86 41.86 29.49
C MET A 1 -47.44 40.41 29.54
N LYS A 2 -47.50 39.72 28.41
CA LYS A 2 -47.08 38.29 28.33
C LYS A 2 -45.86 38.24 27.46
N ILE A 3 -44.70 37.93 28.10
CA ILE A 3 -43.44 37.74 27.43
C ILE A 3 -43.42 36.31 26.92
N LEU A 4 -43.58 36.18 25.60
CA LEU A 4 -43.50 34.89 24.91
C LEU A 4 -42.02 34.53 24.72
N LYS A 5 -41.56 33.55 25.46
CA LYS A 5 -40.21 32.96 25.33
C LYS A 5 -40.17 32.13 24.05
N TYR A 6 -39.41 32.58 23.03
CA TYR A 6 -39.05 31.75 21.88
C TYR A 6 -37.90 30.84 22.30
N ILE A 7 -38.19 29.56 22.49
CA ILE A 7 -37.23 28.49 22.58
C ILE A 7 -36.82 28.14 21.15
N ILE A 8 -35.69 28.66 20.70
CA ILE A 8 -35.05 28.23 19.45
C ILE A 8 -34.36 26.92 19.76
N THR A 9 -35.00 25.80 19.40
CA THR A 9 -34.38 24.48 19.39
C THR A 9 -33.43 24.42 18.20
N ILE A 10 -32.15 24.67 18.44
CA ILE A 10 -31.10 24.45 17.43
C ILE A 10 -30.97 22.96 17.26
N PHE A 11 -31.60 22.43 16.23
CA PHE A 11 -31.39 21.06 15.74
C PHE A 11 -30.03 21.02 15.05
N ILE A 12 -28.96 20.72 15.82
CA ILE A 12 -27.65 20.44 15.25
C ILE A 12 -27.80 19.14 14.47
N LEU A 13 -28.00 19.27 13.17
CA LEU A 13 -27.82 18.17 12.21
C LEU A 13 -26.35 17.77 12.26
N PHE A 14 -26.04 16.78 13.11
CA PHE A 14 -24.82 16.01 12.99
C PHE A 14 -24.89 15.30 11.63
N SER A 15 -24.44 16.00 10.60
CA SER A 15 -24.13 15.37 9.32
C SER A 15 -22.97 14.43 9.60
N SER A 16 -23.31 13.20 10.00
CA SER A 16 -22.38 12.09 9.95
C SER A 16 -21.92 12.03 8.49
N SER A 17 -20.76 12.56 8.20
CA SER A 17 -20.06 12.30 6.95
C SER A 17 -19.87 10.79 6.92
N VAL A 18 -20.83 10.10 6.32
CA VAL A 18 -20.61 8.74 5.85
C VAL A 18 -19.47 8.89 4.87
N PHE A 19 -18.25 8.61 5.33
CA PHE A 19 -17.15 8.35 4.43
C PHE A 19 -17.64 7.19 3.57
N ALA A 20 -18.19 7.54 2.42
CA ALA A 20 -18.51 6.56 1.40
C ALA A 20 -17.19 5.82 1.17
N ASN A 21 -17.13 4.56 1.59
CA ASN A 21 -16.02 3.69 1.27
C ASN A 21 -15.91 3.70 -0.24
N GLY A 22 -15.00 4.53 -0.77
CA GLY A 22 -14.80 4.69 -2.21
C GLY A 22 -14.58 3.32 -2.84
N ASP A 23 -14.97 3.16 -4.08
CA ASP A 23 -14.73 1.93 -4.82
C ASP A 23 -13.22 1.63 -4.84
N PRO A 24 -12.77 0.37 -4.65
CA PRO A 24 -11.35 0.02 -4.59
C PRO A 24 -10.59 0.39 -5.87
N ASP A 25 -11.29 0.40 -7.01
CA ASP A 25 -10.66 0.78 -8.25
C ASP A 25 -10.51 2.30 -8.40
N THR A 26 -11.44 3.08 -7.88
CA THR A 26 -11.31 4.53 -7.76
C THR A 26 -10.15 4.89 -6.84
N PHE A 27 -10.09 4.29 -5.64
CA PHE A 27 -8.97 4.49 -4.71
C PHE A 27 -7.61 4.23 -5.38
N LEU A 28 -7.50 3.11 -6.13
CA LEU A 28 -6.25 2.76 -6.78
C LEU A 28 -5.91 3.69 -7.94
N LYS A 29 -6.90 4.03 -8.79
CA LYS A 29 -6.71 4.96 -9.91
C LYS A 29 -6.22 6.32 -9.41
N ASP A 30 -6.86 6.86 -8.39
CA ASP A 30 -6.49 8.15 -7.80
C ASP A 30 -5.09 8.08 -7.17
N SER A 31 -4.78 7.00 -6.45
CA SER A 31 -3.46 6.78 -5.86
C SER A 31 -2.35 6.70 -6.91
N VAL A 32 -2.57 5.94 -7.98
CA VAL A 32 -1.59 5.79 -9.07
C VAL A 32 -1.44 7.11 -9.81
N LYS A 33 -2.55 7.82 -10.09
CA LYS A 33 -2.52 9.14 -10.73
C LYS A 33 -1.75 10.15 -9.89
N GLU A 34 -2.01 10.24 -8.59
CA GLU A 34 -1.31 11.13 -7.65
C GLU A 34 0.21 10.88 -7.71
N ILE A 35 0.62 9.60 -7.56
CA ILE A 35 2.03 9.22 -7.54
C ILE A 35 2.68 9.48 -8.90
N SER A 36 2.07 9.08 -10.02
CA SER A 36 2.63 9.24 -11.36
C SER A 36 2.75 10.72 -11.77
N THR A 37 1.76 11.54 -11.43
CA THR A 37 1.82 12.99 -11.65
C THR A 37 2.96 13.60 -10.86
N PHE A 38 3.07 13.27 -9.56
CA PHE A 38 4.16 13.76 -8.72
C PHE A 38 5.55 13.37 -9.28
N ILE A 39 5.71 12.13 -9.73
CA ILE A 39 6.98 11.66 -10.32
C ILE A 39 7.30 12.47 -11.58
N SER A 40 6.33 12.64 -12.48
CA SER A 40 6.54 13.37 -13.73
C SER A 40 6.90 14.84 -13.52
N GLU A 41 6.30 15.48 -12.51
CA GLU A 41 6.54 16.89 -12.19
C GLU A 41 7.88 17.13 -11.44
N ASN A 42 8.43 16.10 -10.78
CA ASN A 42 9.60 16.22 -9.91
C ASN A 42 10.77 15.32 -10.31
N LYS A 43 10.79 14.81 -11.54
CA LYS A 43 11.72 13.77 -11.99
C LYS A 43 13.19 14.13 -11.71
N GLU A 44 13.64 15.33 -12.07
CA GLU A 44 15.01 15.78 -11.86
C GLU A 44 15.42 15.77 -10.38
N SER A 45 14.53 16.24 -9.49
CA SER A 45 14.77 16.25 -8.04
C SER A 45 14.79 14.85 -7.47
N LEU A 46 13.91 13.96 -7.96
CA LEU A 46 13.83 12.56 -7.51
C LEU A 46 15.06 11.75 -7.95
N ASP A 47 15.61 12.03 -9.13
CA ASP A 47 16.80 11.36 -9.65
C ASP A 47 18.10 11.85 -8.98
N SER A 48 18.15 13.13 -8.55
CA SER A 48 19.35 13.75 -7.98
C SER A 48 19.43 13.68 -6.45
N ASP A 49 18.30 13.55 -5.74
CA ASP A 49 18.23 13.53 -4.26
C ASP A 49 17.49 12.28 -3.74
N GLU A 50 18.28 11.29 -3.32
CA GLU A 50 17.76 10.04 -2.75
C GLU A 50 16.97 10.27 -1.44
N ASN A 51 17.35 11.27 -0.63
CA ASN A 51 16.61 11.57 0.61
C ASN A 51 15.24 12.19 0.28
N PHE A 52 15.19 13.06 -0.71
CA PHE A 52 13.92 13.60 -1.20
C PHE A 52 13.04 12.48 -1.75
N LEU A 53 13.57 11.60 -2.61
CA LEU A 53 12.85 10.44 -3.13
C LEU A 53 12.29 9.58 -1.98
N ARG A 54 13.13 9.23 -1.00
CA ARG A 54 12.74 8.42 0.16
C ARG A 54 11.61 9.08 0.95
N SER A 55 11.74 10.39 1.24
CA SER A 55 10.71 11.13 1.97
C SER A 55 9.36 11.13 1.24
N LYS A 56 9.38 11.22 -0.09
CA LYS A 56 8.16 11.20 -0.91
C LYS A 56 7.56 9.80 -1.05
N VAL A 57 8.36 8.77 -1.08
CA VAL A 57 7.87 7.38 -0.97
C VAL A 57 7.15 7.17 0.37
N ASP A 58 7.72 7.68 1.46
CA ASP A 58 7.12 7.59 2.80
C ASP A 58 5.82 8.39 2.92
N GLU A 59 5.72 9.52 2.24
CA GLU A 59 4.54 10.39 2.24
C GLU A 59 3.42 9.88 1.32
N LEU A 60 3.75 9.49 0.09
CA LEU A 60 2.77 9.24 -0.96
C LEU A 60 2.46 7.74 -1.17
N VAL A 61 3.44 6.85 -1.00
CA VAL A 61 3.31 5.43 -1.33
C VAL A 61 2.99 4.60 -0.08
N ILE A 62 3.80 4.72 0.97
CA ILE A 62 3.66 3.89 2.17
C ILE A 62 2.27 3.97 2.81
N PRO A 63 1.60 5.14 2.89
CA PRO A 63 0.24 5.22 3.43
C PRO A 63 -0.82 4.46 2.62
N LYS A 64 -0.54 4.12 1.37
CA LYS A 64 -1.44 3.32 0.51
C LYS A 64 -1.29 1.81 0.74
N LEU A 65 -0.24 1.37 1.46
CA LEU A 65 0.07 -0.04 1.69
C LEU A 65 -0.40 -0.53 3.06
N ASP A 66 -0.79 -1.80 3.14
CA ASP A 66 -1.06 -2.52 4.40
C ASP A 66 0.18 -3.30 4.84
N ILE A 67 1.18 -2.59 5.37
CA ILE A 67 2.46 -3.19 5.79
C ILE A 67 2.26 -4.29 6.83
N GLU A 68 1.29 -4.16 7.72
CA GLU A 68 1.01 -5.19 8.73
C GLU A 68 0.49 -6.48 8.08
N LEU A 69 -0.49 -6.39 7.18
CA LEU A 69 -1.00 -7.56 6.47
C LEU A 69 0.06 -8.18 5.56
N MET A 70 0.84 -7.36 4.86
CA MET A 70 1.97 -7.82 4.05
C MET A 70 2.96 -8.62 4.91
N SER A 71 3.35 -8.11 6.08
CA SER A 71 4.23 -8.78 7.04
C SER A 71 3.67 -10.12 7.53
N LYS A 72 2.37 -10.15 7.85
CA LYS A 72 1.67 -11.41 8.23
C LYS A 72 1.72 -12.46 7.12
N ILE A 73 1.56 -12.03 5.87
CA ILE A 73 1.55 -12.93 4.71
C ILE A 73 2.95 -13.51 4.46
N VAL A 74 3.99 -12.67 4.44
CA VAL A 74 5.35 -13.13 4.13
C VAL A 74 5.93 -14.03 5.23
N LEU A 75 5.66 -13.75 6.50
CA LEU A 75 6.07 -14.61 7.62
C LEU A 75 5.23 -15.89 7.75
N GLY A 76 3.97 -15.83 7.32
CA GLY A 76 2.99 -16.87 7.54
C GLY A 76 2.51 -16.95 8.99
N LYS A 77 1.36 -17.61 9.18
CA LYS A 77 0.65 -17.66 10.47
C LYS A 77 1.54 -18.13 11.63
N LYS A 78 2.27 -19.24 11.45
CA LYS A 78 3.10 -19.85 12.50
C LYS A 78 4.11 -18.84 13.06
N ASN A 79 4.94 -18.26 12.19
CA ASN A 79 5.99 -17.33 12.60
C ASN A 79 5.40 -16.04 13.16
N TRP A 80 4.37 -15.49 12.50
CA TRP A 80 3.71 -14.28 13.02
C TRP A 80 3.14 -14.45 14.42
N THR A 81 2.49 -15.58 14.71
CA THR A 81 1.86 -15.80 16.03
C THR A 81 2.86 -16.13 17.13
N SER A 82 4.04 -16.68 16.80
CA SER A 82 5.12 -16.93 17.78
C SER A 82 5.88 -15.68 18.22
N MET A 83 5.79 -14.59 17.46
CA MET A 83 6.45 -13.32 17.78
C MET A 83 5.67 -12.51 18.81
N SER A 84 6.39 -11.84 19.69
CA SER A 84 5.86 -10.79 20.57
C SER A 84 5.41 -9.55 19.76
N ILE A 85 4.60 -8.68 20.38
CA ILE A 85 4.16 -7.43 19.74
C ILE A 85 5.34 -6.54 19.34
N PRO A 86 6.37 -6.31 20.20
CA PRO A 86 7.56 -5.55 19.80
C PRO A 86 8.29 -6.16 18.60
N GLU A 87 8.50 -7.47 18.57
CA GLU A 87 9.19 -8.15 17.46
C GLU A 87 8.41 -8.02 16.14
N ARG A 88 7.08 -8.13 16.18
CA ARG A 88 6.25 -7.88 14.99
C ARG A 88 6.43 -6.47 14.46
N LYS A 89 6.49 -5.47 15.35
CA LYS A 89 6.71 -4.08 14.98
C LYS A 89 8.10 -3.88 14.37
N GLU A 90 9.10 -4.47 14.99
CA GLU A 90 10.48 -4.44 14.48
C GLU A 90 10.59 -5.06 13.08
N PHE A 91 9.99 -6.25 12.87
CA PHE A 91 9.94 -6.87 11.55
C PHE A 91 9.21 -5.99 10.52
N GLN A 92 8.06 -5.38 10.88
CA GLN A 92 7.32 -4.50 9.98
C GLN A 92 8.18 -3.31 9.53
N LEU A 93 8.94 -2.70 10.43
CA LEU A 93 9.84 -1.59 10.11
C LEU A 93 10.99 -2.06 9.20
N ALA A 94 11.61 -3.19 9.50
CA ALA A 94 12.68 -3.77 8.70
C ALA A 94 12.21 -4.16 7.29
N PHE A 95 11.05 -4.82 7.18
CA PHE A 95 10.45 -5.21 5.91
C PHE A 95 10.01 -3.99 5.06
N ARG A 96 9.40 -2.96 5.70
CA ARG A 96 9.11 -1.69 5.03
C ARG A 96 10.40 -1.06 4.48
N GLY A 97 11.47 -1.03 5.28
CA GLY A 97 12.77 -0.53 4.86
C GLY A 97 13.31 -1.26 3.64
N LEU A 98 13.26 -2.61 3.65
CA LEU A 98 13.63 -3.42 2.50
C LEU A 98 12.83 -3.04 1.24
N MET A 99 11.50 -2.95 1.34
CA MET A 99 10.66 -2.61 0.19
C MET A 99 10.98 -1.22 -0.36
N VAL A 100 11.17 -0.23 0.51
CA VAL A 100 11.55 1.12 0.08
C VAL A 100 12.89 1.07 -0.67
N ARG A 101 13.93 0.48 -0.09
CA ARG A 101 15.25 0.39 -0.74
C ARG A 101 15.21 -0.36 -2.09
N THR A 102 14.44 -1.45 -2.15
CA THR A 102 14.36 -2.28 -3.36
C THR A 102 13.62 -1.59 -4.50
N TYR A 103 12.52 -0.89 -4.19
CA TYR A 103 11.59 -0.44 -5.23
C TYR A 103 11.56 1.07 -5.44
N MET A 104 12.09 1.90 -4.53
CA MET A 104 11.99 3.36 -4.69
C MET A 104 12.65 3.85 -5.99
N LYS A 105 13.78 3.27 -6.39
CA LYS A 105 14.46 3.64 -7.66
C LYS A 105 13.64 3.25 -8.90
N SER A 106 12.81 2.22 -8.81
CA SER A 106 11.93 1.85 -9.93
C SER A 106 10.84 2.89 -10.19
N LEU A 107 10.51 3.71 -9.18
CA LEU A 107 9.54 4.81 -9.37
C LEU A 107 10.12 5.91 -10.27
N THR A 108 11.41 6.20 -10.17
CA THR A 108 12.04 7.22 -11.02
C THR A 108 12.23 6.76 -12.47
N SER A 109 12.12 5.45 -12.73
CA SER A 109 12.13 4.88 -14.08
C SER A 109 10.82 5.13 -14.84
N PHE A 110 9.76 5.58 -14.17
CA PHE A 110 8.50 5.95 -14.82
C PHE A 110 8.71 7.19 -15.70
N ASP A 111 8.37 7.06 -16.98
CA ASP A 111 8.60 8.09 -18.03
C ASP A 111 7.28 8.61 -18.63
N GLY A 112 6.19 8.56 -17.83
CA GLY A 112 4.89 9.02 -18.28
C GLY A 112 4.12 7.96 -19.10
N GLU A 113 4.44 6.69 -18.93
CA GLU A 113 3.75 5.59 -19.59
C GLU A 113 2.25 5.67 -19.36
N LYS A 114 1.47 5.41 -20.42
CA LYS A 114 0.03 5.32 -20.30
C LYS A 114 -0.36 4.12 -19.48
N ILE A 115 -1.18 4.34 -18.44
CA ILE A 115 -1.68 3.30 -17.55
C ILE A 115 -3.17 3.10 -17.82
N GLU A 116 -3.55 1.92 -18.29
CA GLU A 116 -4.94 1.55 -18.55
C GLU A 116 -5.45 0.63 -17.44
N PHE A 117 -6.51 1.04 -16.75
CA PHE A 117 -7.19 0.19 -15.78
C PHE A 117 -8.27 -0.63 -16.45
N LEU A 118 -8.24 -1.95 -16.23
CA LEU A 118 -9.26 -2.85 -16.72
C LEU A 118 -10.55 -2.72 -15.88
N PRO A 119 -11.72 -3.02 -16.46
CA PRO A 119 -12.99 -2.95 -15.74
C PRO A 119 -12.95 -3.75 -14.44
N TYR A 120 -13.21 -3.08 -13.30
CA TYR A 120 -13.27 -3.74 -12.02
C TYR A 120 -14.50 -4.65 -11.91
N LYS A 121 -14.28 -5.87 -11.45
CA LYS A 121 -15.36 -6.82 -11.16
C LYS A 121 -15.39 -7.10 -9.67
N LYS A 122 -16.49 -6.71 -9.01
CA LYS A 122 -16.70 -6.96 -7.58
C LYS A 122 -16.70 -8.45 -7.30
N GLY A 123 -15.90 -8.86 -6.32
CA GLY A 123 -15.83 -10.24 -5.84
C GLY A 123 -16.95 -10.59 -4.85
N LYS A 124 -16.92 -11.82 -4.33
CA LYS A 124 -17.88 -12.30 -3.31
C LYS A 124 -17.71 -11.59 -1.96
N ARG A 125 -16.53 -11.14 -1.63
CA ARG A 125 -16.20 -10.44 -0.38
C ARG A 125 -16.17 -8.95 -0.62
N ASN A 126 -16.74 -8.17 0.30
CA ASN A 126 -16.77 -6.70 0.20
C ASN A 126 -15.52 -6.04 0.77
N ASP A 127 -14.70 -6.76 1.55
CA ASP A 127 -13.50 -6.26 2.22
C ASP A 127 -12.19 -6.57 1.46
N VAL A 128 -12.27 -7.25 0.32
CA VAL A 128 -11.11 -7.52 -0.55
C VAL A 128 -11.47 -7.24 -2.01
N ALA A 129 -10.50 -6.72 -2.73
CA ALA A 129 -10.64 -6.40 -4.15
C ALA A 129 -9.37 -6.79 -4.92
N ARG A 130 -9.53 -7.00 -6.20
CA ARG A 130 -8.42 -7.15 -7.14
C ARG A 130 -8.65 -6.20 -8.31
N VAL A 131 -7.79 -5.22 -8.44
CA VAL A 131 -7.80 -4.24 -9.53
C VAL A 131 -6.64 -4.55 -10.46
N LYS A 132 -6.87 -4.43 -11.75
CA LYS A 132 -5.90 -4.77 -12.79
C LYS A 132 -5.60 -3.55 -13.64
N SER A 133 -4.34 -3.39 -14.02
CA SER A 133 -3.91 -2.39 -14.98
C SER A 133 -2.91 -2.95 -15.97
N VAL A 134 -2.75 -2.24 -17.07
CA VAL A 134 -1.73 -2.47 -18.09
C VAL A 134 -0.96 -1.17 -18.27
N TYR A 135 0.34 -1.25 -18.16
CA TYR A 135 1.26 -0.15 -18.47
C TYR A 135 1.73 -0.32 -19.91
N LEU A 136 1.44 0.66 -20.74
CA LEU A 136 1.85 0.65 -22.15
C LEU A 136 3.28 1.20 -22.23
N LEU A 137 4.24 0.28 -22.37
CA LEU A 137 5.66 0.60 -22.49
C LEU A 137 6.03 0.90 -23.95
N LYS A 138 7.22 1.43 -24.19
CA LYS A 138 7.76 1.64 -25.56
C LYS A 138 7.88 0.31 -26.32
N GLU A 139 8.21 -0.77 -25.59
CA GLU A 139 8.34 -2.12 -26.14
C GLU A 139 7.46 -3.11 -25.33
N GLY A 140 6.17 -3.17 -25.67
CA GLY A 140 5.25 -4.13 -25.08
C GLY A 140 4.37 -3.57 -23.97
N GLU A 141 3.78 -4.47 -23.23
CA GLU A 141 2.82 -4.20 -22.17
C GLU A 141 3.29 -4.85 -20.86
N LEU A 142 3.08 -4.16 -19.74
CA LEU A 142 3.33 -4.68 -18.41
C LEU A 142 2.01 -4.83 -17.65
N HIS A 143 1.63 -6.06 -17.34
CA HIS A 143 0.40 -6.34 -16.60
C HIS A 143 0.63 -6.24 -15.10
N VAL A 144 -0.07 -5.32 -14.44
CA VAL A 144 0.04 -5.12 -13.00
C VAL A 144 -1.32 -5.34 -12.33
N ASN A 145 -1.37 -6.32 -11.42
CA ASN A 145 -2.56 -6.62 -10.64
C ASN A 145 -2.33 -6.27 -9.17
N TYR A 146 -3.25 -5.52 -8.60
CA TYR A 146 -3.19 -5.08 -7.20
C TYR A 146 -4.21 -5.84 -6.38
N SER A 147 -3.78 -6.36 -5.25
CA SER A 147 -4.67 -6.95 -4.25
C SER A 147 -4.90 -5.94 -3.12
N LEU A 148 -6.16 -5.59 -2.89
CA LEU A 148 -6.54 -4.58 -1.91
C LEU A 148 -7.37 -5.20 -0.79
N LYS A 149 -7.24 -4.64 0.40
CA LYS A 149 -8.07 -4.96 1.55
C LYS A 149 -8.57 -3.69 2.22
N MET A 150 -9.81 -3.73 2.66
CA MET A 150 -10.41 -2.68 3.47
C MET A 150 -9.89 -2.80 4.91
N ASN A 151 -9.37 -1.71 5.46
CA ASN A 151 -8.94 -1.63 6.85
C ASN A 151 -10.14 -1.44 7.79
N GLN A 152 -9.90 -1.43 9.10
CA GLN A 152 -10.95 -1.29 10.11
C GLN A 152 -11.69 0.06 10.07
N SER A 153 -11.04 1.11 9.57
CA SER A 153 -11.65 2.44 9.38
C SER A 153 -12.41 2.59 8.06
N GLY A 154 -12.50 1.52 7.27
CA GLY A 154 -13.23 1.49 6.00
C GLY A 154 -12.41 1.98 4.78
N GLY A 155 -11.13 2.31 4.94
CA GLY A 155 -10.26 2.71 3.85
C GLY A 155 -9.63 1.52 3.14
N TRP A 156 -9.45 1.60 1.82
CA TRP A 156 -8.73 0.60 1.05
C TRP A 156 -7.21 0.74 1.22
N LYS A 157 -6.51 -0.41 1.23
CA LYS A 157 -5.05 -0.50 1.24
C LYS A 157 -4.59 -1.62 0.30
N VAL A 158 -3.50 -1.39 -0.40
CA VAL A 158 -2.84 -2.43 -1.21
C VAL A 158 -2.02 -3.33 -0.28
N TYR A 159 -2.17 -4.66 -0.42
CA TYR A 159 -1.37 -5.62 0.34
C TYR A 159 -0.53 -6.55 -0.53
N ASP A 160 -0.77 -6.63 -1.84
CA ASP A 160 0.10 -7.37 -2.77
C ASP A 160 0.04 -6.74 -4.17
N ILE A 161 1.15 -6.79 -4.87
CA ILE A 161 1.29 -6.37 -6.26
C ILE A 161 1.81 -7.58 -7.03
N ASN A 162 1.12 -7.91 -8.11
CA ASN A 162 1.52 -8.97 -9.01
C ASN A 162 1.88 -8.34 -10.36
N ILE A 163 3.10 -8.53 -10.81
CA ILE A 163 3.63 -8.01 -12.06
C ILE A 163 3.87 -9.21 -12.97
N ASP A 164 3.21 -9.26 -14.12
CA ASP A 164 3.28 -10.34 -15.11
C ASP A 164 3.16 -11.75 -14.50
N GLY A 165 2.23 -11.91 -13.55
CA GLY A 165 1.99 -13.19 -12.88
C GLY A 165 2.84 -13.43 -11.63
N ILE A 166 3.84 -12.60 -11.36
CA ILE A 166 4.77 -12.72 -10.23
C ILE A 166 4.29 -11.86 -9.06
N SER A 167 3.83 -12.48 -7.97
CA SER A 167 3.45 -11.78 -6.73
C SER A 167 4.67 -11.42 -5.89
N LEU A 168 4.80 -10.16 -5.52
CA LEU A 168 5.88 -9.69 -4.64
C LEU A 168 5.88 -10.42 -3.31
N LEU A 169 4.72 -10.55 -2.67
CA LEU A 169 4.64 -11.22 -1.37
C LEU A 169 4.94 -12.70 -1.44
N ARG A 170 4.61 -13.38 -2.54
CA ARG A 170 4.91 -14.80 -2.72
C ARG A 170 6.43 -15.03 -2.80
N ASN A 171 7.14 -14.17 -3.50
CA ASN A 171 8.59 -14.23 -3.59
C ASN A 171 9.22 -14.04 -2.22
N TYR A 172 8.93 -12.93 -1.54
CA TYR A 172 9.44 -12.69 -0.19
C TYR A 172 9.08 -13.81 0.80
N ARG A 173 7.86 -14.34 0.71
CA ARG A 173 7.47 -15.47 1.57
C ARG A 173 8.33 -16.70 1.37
N SER A 174 8.71 -17.01 0.13
CA SER A 174 9.60 -18.14 -0.18
C SER A 174 10.98 -17.91 0.42
N ASP A 175 11.54 -16.72 0.18
CA ASP A 175 12.89 -16.36 0.62
C ASP A 175 12.98 -16.32 2.15
N PHE A 176 12.03 -15.63 2.80
CA PHE A 176 12.00 -15.54 4.26
C PHE A 176 11.76 -16.87 4.94
N LYS A 177 10.90 -17.74 4.36
CA LYS A 177 10.71 -19.10 4.88
C LYS A 177 12.03 -19.85 4.90
N SER A 178 12.76 -19.85 3.79
CA SER A 178 14.05 -20.53 3.67
C SER A 178 15.10 -19.98 4.64
N HIS A 179 15.15 -18.64 4.81
CA HIS A 179 16.04 -17.99 5.77
C HIS A 179 15.69 -18.36 7.22
N ILE A 180 14.40 -18.24 7.59
CA ILE A 180 13.93 -18.55 8.95
C ILE A 180 14.18 -20.01 9.33
N GLU A 181 14.02 -20.95 8.40
CA GLU A 181 14.29 -22.38 8.63
C GLU A 181 15.77 -22.66 8.90
N ARG A 182 16.68 -21.90 8.30
CA ARG A 182 18.13 -22.05 8.50
C ARG A 182 18.66 -21.30 9.72
N GLU A 183 18.22 -20.07 9.93
CA GLU A 183 18.92 -19.11 10.79
C GLU A 183 17.99 -18.45 11.82
N GLY A 184 16.70 -18.71 11.73
CA GLY A 184 15.71 -18.16 12.63
C GLY A 184 15.24 -16.73 12.28
N ILE A 185 14.14 -16.33 12.93
CA ILE A 185 13.47 -15.06 12.60
C ILE A 185 14.27 -13.84 13.04
N ARG A 186 15.07 -13.95 14.13
CA ARG A 186 15.89 -12.84 14.62
C ARG A 186 17.01 -12.50 13.62
N SER A 187 17.63 -13.53 13.03
CA SER A 187 18.63 -13.34 11.97
C SER A 187 18.04 -12.62 10.78
N LEU A 188 16.83 -13.02 10.33
CA LEU A 188 16.14 -12.33 9.24
C LEU A 188 15.91 -10.85 9.54
N ILE A 189 15.41 -10.50 10.75
CA ILE A 189 15.17 -9.09 11.12
C ILE A 189 16.49 -8.30 11.05
N ASN A 190 17.58 -8.83 11.59
CA ASN A 190 18.89 -8.17 11.57
C ASN A 190 19.40 -7.95 10.14
N GLU A 191 19.27 -8.97 9.26
CA GLU A 191 19.64 -8.86 7.85
C GLU A 191 18.84 -7.77 7.13
N LEU A 192 17.50 -7.73 7.35
CA LEU A 192 16.64 -6.73 6.77
C LEU A 192 16.94 -5.29 7.22
N GLN A 193 17.54 -5.13 8.41
CA GLN A 193 17.93 -3.82 8.95
C GLN A 193 19.31 -3.37 8.47
N SER A 194 20.22 -4.30 8.19
CA SER A 194 21.62 -4.01 7.83
C SER A 194 21.84 -3.74 6.34
N ASN A 195 20.93 -4.17 5.50
CA ASN A 195 20.92 -3.95 4.06
C ASN A 195 19.99 -2.77 3.71
#